data_5e45ca61534d439169da06f58e59816e
#
_entry.id   5e45ca61534d439169da06f58e59816e
#
_cell.length_a   1.000
_cell.length_b   1.000
_cell.length_c   1.000
_cell.angle_alpha   90.00
_cell.angle_beta   90.00
_cell.angle_gamma   90.00
#
_symmetry.space_group_name_H-M   'P 1'
#
loop_
_entity.id
_entity.type
_entity.pdbx_description
1 polymer ?
#
loop_
_entity_poly.entity_id
_entity_poly.type
_entity_poly.pdbx_seq_one_letter_code
_entity_poly.pdbx_strand_id
1 'polypeptide(L)'
;MKITFIGGGNMASALISGLLQQGYATSQLHVVEISAENREKIKRELGVPTVADLASGIAESDVVVLSVKPQQLHELALKLAPLLNNQLVIS
;
A
#
# COMPACT_ATOMS: atom_id res chain seq x y z
N MET A 1 1.38 -14.61 0.63
CA MET A 1 0.52 -13.59 0.01
C MET A 1 1.11 -12.22 0.24
N LYS A 2 1.16 -11.41 -0.80
CA LYS A 2 1.75 -10.09 -0.72
C LYS A 2 0.67 -9.01 -0.84
N ILE A 3 0.64 -8.09 0.11
CA ILE A 3 -0.38 -7.04 0.19
C ILE A 3 0.28 -5.68 0.03
N THR A 4 -0.22 -4.89 -0.89
CA THR A 4 0.27 -3.54 -1.12
C THR A 4 -0.80 -2.52 -0.73
N PHE A 5 -0.42 -1.56 0.10
CA PHE A 5 -1.28 -0.46 0.50
C PHE A 5 -0.92 0.77 -0.34
N ILE A 6 -1.90 1.37 -0.96
CA ILE A 6 -1.70 2.60 -1.72
C ILE A 6 -2.17 3.76 -0.86
N GLY A 7 -1.24 4.62 -0.48
CA GLY A 7 -1.47 5.68 0.50
C GLY A 7 -0.98 5.27 1.87
N GLY A 8 -0.07 6.05 2.44
CA GLY A 8 0.59 5.74 3.72
C GLY A 8 0.09 6.56 4.89
N GLY A 9 -1.18 6.93 4.91
CA GLY A 9 -1.76 7.70 6.00
C GLY A 9 -2.10 6.87 7.22
N ASN A 10 -2.84 7.46 8.15
CA ASN A 10 -3.18 6.83 9.43
C ASN A 10 -3.95 5.52 9.27
N MET A 11 -4.85 5.45 8.28
CA MET A 11 -5.63 4.25 8.04
C MET A 11 -4.72 3.09 7.62
N ALA A 12 -3.81 3.34 6.69
CA ALA A 12 -2.87 2.31 6.24
C ALA A 12 -1.99 1.84 7.40
N SER A 13 -1.47 2.78 8.19
CA SER A 13 -0.64 2.46 9.35
C SER A 13 -1.38 1.56 10.35
N ALA A 14 -2.64 1.87 10.63
CA ALA A 14 -3.45 1.09 11.56
C ALA A 14 -3.69 -0.33 11.05
N LEU A 15 -4.01 -0.46 9.75
CA LEU A 15 -4.24 -1.77 9.14
C LEU A 15 -2.97 -2.61 9.13
N ILE A 16 -1.85 -2.00 8.78
CA ILE A 16 -0.56 -2.67 8.75
C ILE A 16 -0.16 -3.15 10.14
N SER A 17 -0.30 -2.29 11.15
CA SER A 17 -0.04 -2.68 12.53
C SER A 17 -0.86 -3.89 12.95
N GLY A 18 -2.15 -3.90 12.58
CA GLY A 18 -3.02 -5.02 12.89
C GLY A 18 -2.56 -6.31 12.24
N LEU A 19 -2.15 -6.24 10.98
CA LEU A 19 -1.66 -7.42 10.26
C LEU A 19 -0.36 -7.94 10.86
N LEU A 20 0.56 -7.06 11.23
CA LEU A 20 1.81 -7.46 11.87
C LEU A 20 1.54 -8.16 13.20
N GLN A 21 0.55 -7.69 13.95
CA GLN A 21 0.16 -8.35 15.21
C GLN A 21 -0.44 -9.72 14.96
N GLN A 22 -1.04 -9.95 13.80
CA GLN A 22 -1.61 -11.25 13.44
C GLN A 22 -0.57 -12.24 12.90
N GLY A 23 0.69 -11.81 12.82
CA GLY A 23 1.75 -12.70 12.38
C GLY A 23 2.24 -12.52 10.95
N TYR A 24 1.73 -11.53 10.23
CA TYR A 24 2.24 -11.22 8.90
C TYR A 24 3.67 -10.71 9.00
N ALA A 25 4.53 -11.16 8.08
CA ALA A 25 5.90 -10.66 8.01
C ALA A 25 5.94 -9.30 7.32
N THR A 26 6.89 -8.44 7.71
CA THR A 26 7.04 -7.14 7.06
C THR A 26 7.32 -7.28 5.56
N SER A 27 7.98 -8.38 5.15
CA SER A 27 8.26 -8.64 3.74
C SER A 27 7.02 -8.95 2.91
N GLN A 28 5.89 -9.25 3.54
CA GLN A 28 4.63 -9.51 2.86
C GLN A 28 3.81 -8.25 2.64
N LEU A 29 4.24 -7.13 3.20
CA LEU A 29 3.50 -5.86 3.16
C LEU A 29 4.33 -4.81 2.45
N HIS A 30 3.68 -4.02 1.60
CA HIS A 30 4.30 -2.90 0.90
C HIS A 30 3.41 -1.68 1.00
N VAL A 31 4.02 -0.49 0.94
CA VAL A 31 3.27 0.76 0.89
C VAL A 31 3.75 1.57 -0.29
N VAL A 32 2.81 2.04 -1.09
CA VAL A 32 3.06 3.02 -2.14
C VAL A 32 2.67 4.39 -1.60
N GLU A 33 3.61 5.28 -1.45
CA GLU A 33 3.40 6.61 -0.90
C GLU A 33 4.26 7.61 -1.64
N ILE A 34 3.67 8.65 -2.19
CA ILE A 34 4.40 9.66 -2.96
C ILE A 34 5.21 10.61 -2.08
N SER A 35 4.80 10.81 -0.83
CA SER A 35 5.51 11.69 0.10
C SER A 35 6.74 10.99 0.67
N ALA A 36 7.91 11.56 0.43
CA ALA A 36 9.15 11.01 0.99
C ALA A 36 9.13 11.02 2.51
N GLU A 37 8.55 12.05 3.10
CA GLU A 37 8.43 12.17 4.55
C GLU A 37 7.57 11.05 5.14
N ASN A 38 6.43 10.76 4.50
CA ASN A 38 5.56 9.68 4.95
C ASN A 38 6.19 8.32 4.76
N ARG A 39 6.94 8.11 3.66
CA ARG A 39 7.67 6.87 3.44
C ARG A 39 8.69 6.61 4.56
N GLU A 40 9.43 7.64 4.94
CA GLU A 40 10.41 7.54 6.02
C GLU A 40 9.75 7.18 7.34
N LYS A 41 8.62 7.81 7.62
CA LYS A 41 7.87 7.56 8.85
C LYS A 41 7.39 6.11 8.93
N ILE A 42 6.82 5.62 7.85
CA ILE A 42 6.29 4.24 7.78
C ILE A 42 7.43 3.24 7.95
N LYS A 43 8.54 3.47 7.27
CA LYS A 43 9.69 2.59 7.34
C LYS A 43 10.26 2.54 8.76
N ARG A 44 10.34 3.70 9.40
CA ARG A 44 10.88 3.82 10.76
C ARG A 44 9.95 3.20 11.80
N GLU A 45 8.64 3.42 11.67
CA GLU A 45 7.68 2.98 12.69
C GLU A 45 7.21 1.54 12.49
N LEU A 46 7.06 1.10 11.25
CA LEU A 46 6.49 -0.21 10.95
C LEU A 46 7.47 -1.20 10.34
N GLY A 47 8.56 -0.70 9.78
CA GLY A 47 9.57 -1.56 9.18
C GLY A 47 9.16 -2.23 7.88
N VAL A 48 8.10 -1.76 7.24
CA VAL A 48 7.65 -2.33 5.97
C VAL A 48 8.28 -1.58 4.79
N PRO A 49 8.53 -2.26 3.66
CA PRO A 49 9.06 -1.62 2.47
C PRO A 49 8.11 -0.57 1.91
N THR A 50 8.67 0.54 1.46
CA THR A 50 7.90 1.61 0.85
C THR A 50 8.49 1.97 -0.51
N VAL A 51 7.63 2.38 -1.43
CA VAL A 51 8.04 2.86 -2.75
C VAL A 51 7.20 4.07 -3.12
N ALA A 52 7.73 4.90 -4.03
CA ALA A 52 7.01 6.06 -4.53
C ALA A 52 6.20 5.75 -5.78
N ASP A 53 6.59 4.70 -6.49
CA ASP A 53 6.05 4.35 -7.80
C ASP A 53 4.95 3.29 -7.71
N LEU A 54 3.81 3.61 -8.29
CA LEU A 54 2.65 2.74 -8.27
C LEU A 54 2.90 1.39 -8.95
N ALA A 55 3.51 1.44 -10.14
CA ALA A 55 3.78 0.22 -10.91
C ALA A 55 4.69 -0.74 -10.15
N SER A 56 5.75 -0.22 -9.54
CA SER A 56 6.68 -1.03 -8.75
C SER A 56 6.00 -1.65 -7.53
N GLY A 57 5.12 -0.87 -6.89
CA GLY A 57 4.47 -1.31 -5.68
C GLY A 57 3.51 -2.47 -5.89
N ILE A 58 2.79 -2.48 -7.01
CA ILE A 58 1.75 -3.49 -7.25
C ILE A 58 2.20 -4.67 -8.10
N ALA A 59 3.38 -4.60 -8.71
CA ALA A 59 3.83 -5.59 -9.70
C ALA A 59 3.75 -7.04 -9.20
N GLU A 60 4.09 -7.26 -7.95
CA GLU A 60 4.11 -8.61 -7.37
C GLU A 60 3.09 -8.80 -6.27
N SER A 61 2.09 -7.92 -6.20
CA SER A 61 1.08 -7.98 -5.16
C SER A 61 -0.03 -8.95 -5.52
N ASP A 62 -0.57 -9.61 -4.52
CA ASP A 62 -1.77 -10.43 -4.66
C ASP A 62 -3.00 -9.60 -4.32
N VAL A 63 -2.86 -8.70 -3.35
CA VAL A 63 -3.94 -7.84 -2.88
C VAL A 63 -3.47 -6.39 -2.87
N VAL A 64 -4.30 -5.49 -3.36
CA VAL A 64 -4.03 -4.06 -3.35
C VAL A 64 -5.13 -3.37 -2.53
N VAL A 65 -4.73 -2.67 -1.48
CA VAL A 65 -5.66 -1.95 -0.60
C VAL A 65 -5.55 -0.45 -0.89
N LEU A 66 -6.66 0.16 -1.27
CA LEU A 66 -6.70 1.58 -1.59
C LEU A 66 -6.99 2.37 -0.31
N SER A 67 -5.95 2.98 0.26
CA SER A 67 -6.02 3.72 1.53
C SER A 67 -5.93 5.21 1.29
N VAL A 68 -6.71 5.71 0.34
CA VAL A 68 -6.73 7.12 -0.03
C VAL A 68 -8.09 7.73 0.26
N LYS A 69 -8.16 9.05 0.27
CA LYS A 69 -9.42 9.76 0.50
C LYS A 69 -10.37 9.56 -0.68
N PRO A 70 -11.69 9.56 -0.44
CA PRO A 70 -12.67 9.32 -1.51
C PRO A 70 -12.49 10.22 -2.74
N GLN A 71 -12.12 11.47 -2.56
CA GLN A 71 -11.93 12.41 -3.67
C GLN A 71 -10.72 12.07 -4.54
N GLN A 72 -9.80 11.24 -4.03
CA GLN A 72 -8.62 10.80 -4.77
C GLN A 72 -8.83 9.44 -5.44
N LEU A 73 -9.87 8.74 -5.04
CA LEU A 73 -10.09 7.35 -5.44
C LEU A 73 -10.30 7.19 -6.94
N HIS A 74 -11.06 8.09 -7.54
CA HIS A 74 -11.36 8.02 -8.96
C HIS A 74 -10.09 8.15 -9.83
N GLU A 75 -9.27 9.16 -9.56
CA GLU A 75 -8.02 9.36 -10.29
C GLU A 75 -7.07 8.18 -10.11
N LEU A 76 -6.99 7.70 -8.88
CA LEU A 76 -6.14 6.55 -8.57
C LEU A 76 -6.60 5.32 -9.34
N ALA A 77 -7.91 5.08 -9.40
CA ALA A 77 -8.45 3.94 -10.12
C ALA A 77 -8.09 3.98 -11.60
N LEU A 78 -8.12 5.18 -12.21
CA LEU A 78 -7.73 5.33 -13.60
C LEU A 78 -6.26 5.04 -13.85
N LYS A 79 -5.40 5.40 -12.92
CA LYS A 79 -3.97 5.13 -13.03
C LYS A 79 -3.64 3.67 -12.73
N LEU A 80 -4.43 3.05 -11.87
CA LEU A 80 -4.18 1.69 -11.41
C LEU A 80 -4.63 0.65 -12.43
N ALA A 81 -5.77 0.88 -13.08
CA ALA A 81 -6.39 -0.11 -13.97
C ALA A 81 -5.42 -0.73 -14.99
N PRO A 82 -4.62 0.06 -15.75
CA PRO A 82 -3.70 -0.53 -16.73
C PRO A 82 -2.55 -1.31 -16.11
N LEU A 83 -2.31 -1.16 -14.82
CA LEU A 83 -1.22 -1.83 -14.12
C LEU A 83 -1.66 -3.12 -13.44
N LEU A 84 -2.96 -3.32 -13.30
CA LEU A 84 -3.49 -4.51 -12.65
C LEU A 84 -3.45 -5.72 -13.57
N ASN A 85 -3.20 -6.88 -12.98
CA ASN A 85 -3.25 -8.15 -13.69
C ASN A 85 -4.35 -9.01 -13.04
N ASN A 86 -4.03 -9.73 -11.99
CA ASN A 86 -5.02 -10.56 -11.30
C ASN A 86 -5.18 -10.20 -9.82
N GLN A 87 -4.72 -9.04 -9.42
CA GLN A 87 -4.78 -8.64 -8.02
C GLN A 87 -6.20 -8.38 -7.56
N LEU A 88 -6.49 -8.79 -6.32
CA LEU A 88 -7.71 -8.39 -5.65
C LEU A 88 -7.55 -6.95 -5.19
N VAL A 89 -8.52 -6.09 -5.48
CA VAL A 89 -8.48 -4.69 -5.07
C VAL A 89 -9.55 -4.43 -4.03
N ILE A 90 -9.14 -3.83 -2.92
CA ILE A 90 -10.03 -3.49 -1.80
C ILE A 90 -9.96 -1.98 -1.57
N SER A 91 -11.10 -1.34 -1.47
CA SER A 91 -11.15 0.11 -1.20
C SER A 91 -11.82 0.41 0.14
#